data_5bf34c911d6eca202ddf982677f5ee1d
#
_entry.id   5bf34c911d6eca202ddf982677f5ee1d
#
_cell.length_a   1.000
_cell.length_b   1.000
_cell.length_c   1.000
_cell.angle_alpha   90.00
_cell.angle_beta   90.00
_cell.angle_gamma   90.00
#
_symmetry.space_group_name_H-M   'P 1'
#
loop_
_entity.id
_entity.type
_entity.pdbx_description
1 polymer ?
#
loop_
_entity_poly.entity_id
_entity_poly.type
_entity_poly.pdbx_seq_one_letter_code
_entity_poly.pdbx_strand_id
1 'polypeptide(L)'
;MATTATVTKKTGQPGATSGDPGRLKGLILSGGKGSRLRPFTYTNAKQLVPIANRPVLFYAIDQLVECGITEIAIVVGETAEQVKAAVGDGSAFGVNVTYIQQDAPLGIAHAVKIAREYLGDSRFVLYLGDNFVLGGIRPYVESFLANRCNGQILLHPVDNPQAFGIAELAEGRVARIVEKPQDPPTNLAVIGVYMLDPNVFGVIAGLQPSARGELEITDALQGLIDLGLDVQAQVMDRYWIDTGKMDDLLNANRMVLGTMESRCDGKIDERSRVYEPVTIEPGASVVNSVLRGPLIIGRETEIVDSYVGPCSSIDHGCRLRGVRIENSIVMDHTVIEEVHWPIVQSVIGRHVELRGSEGVGSGYSLTLGDHSRMEMPDG
;
A
#
# COMPACT_ATOMS: atom_id res chain seq x y z
N MET A 1 -35.93 48.66 35.97
CA MET A 1 -34.49 48.93 35.61
C MET A 1 -33.87 47.64 35.14
N ALA A 2 -33.75 47.53 33.86
CA ALA A 2 -33.21 46.31 33.20
C ALA A 2 -31.77 46.61 32.80
N THR A 3 -30.84 45.80 33.28
CA THR A 3 -29.42 45.94 32.97
C THR A 3 -29.08 44.90 31.88
N THR A 4 -28.79 45.41 30.69
CA THR A 4 -28.42 44.65 29.50
C THR A 4 -26.93 44.25 29.60
N ALA A 5 -26.63 42.97 29.63
CA ALA A 5 -25.25 42.47 29.55
C ALA A 5 -24.85 42.24 28.10
N THR A 6 -23.85 42.97 27.63
CA THR A 6 -23.26 42.88 26.30
C THR A 6 -22.29 41.72 26.25
N VAL A 7 -22.56 40.70 25.40
CA VAL A 7 -21.66 39.59 25.12
C VAL A 7 -20.75 39.99 23.97
N THR A 8 -19.47 40.22 24.25
CA THR A 8 -18.41 40.40 23.27
C THR A 8 -17.95 39.02 22.72
N LYS A 9 -18.25 38.75 21.45
CA LYS A 9 -17.66 37.64 20.69
C LYS A 9 -16.17 37.91 20.46
N LYS A 10 -15.29 37.13 21.09
CA LYS A 10 -13.89 37.02 20.68
C LYS A 10 -13.82 36.09 19.46
N THR A 11 -13.51 36.67 18.31
CA THR A 11 -13.06 35.95 17.12
C THR A 11 -11.61 35.51 17.35
N GLY A 12 -11.44 34.23 17.73
CA GLY A 12 -10.12 33.60 17.75
C GLY A 12 -9.71 33.20 16.33
N GLN A 13 -8.67 33.83 15.80
CA GLN A 13 -7.92 33.29 14.66
C GLN A 13 -7.30 31.95 15.08
N PRO A 14 -7.29 30.92 14.21
CA PRO A 14 -6.49 29.73 14.48
C PRO A 14 -5.01 30.10 14.40
N GLY A 15 -4.36 30.19 15.56
CA GLY A 15 -2.94 30.32 15.66
C GLY A 15 -2.25 29.09 15.08
N ALA A 16 -1.37 29.28 14.12
CA ALA A 16 -0.41 28.27 13.69
C ALA A 16 0.40 27.84 14.92
N THR A 17 0.14 26.63 15.43
CA THR A 17 0.97 26.03 16.47
C THR A 17 2.29 25.65 15.82
N SER A 18 3.36 26.38 16.15
CA SER A 18 4.75 25.95 15.90
C SER A 18 4.90 24.56 16.52
N GLY A 19 5.11 23.53 15.64
CA GLY A 19 5.20 22.15 16.07
C GLY A 19 6.31 21.96 17.10
N ASP A 20 6.03 21.14 18.08
CA ASP A 20 7.03 20.64 19.02
C ASP A 20 8.17 19.98 18.21
N PRO A 21 9.44 20.45 18.27
CA PRO A 21 10.54 19.91 17.49
C PRO A 21 10.90 18.44 17.83
N GLY A 22 10.19 17.83 18.79
CA GLY A 22 10.30 16.42 19.17
C GLY A 22 9.24 15.51 18.54
N ARG A 23 8.21 16.04 17.87
CA ARG A 23 7.09 15.23 17.35
C ARG A 23 7.37 14.73 15.93
N LEU A 24 7.43 13.40 15.77
CA LEU A 24 7.59 12.75 14.47
C LEU A 24 6.29 12.85 13.66
N LYS A 25 6.38 13.21 12.39
CA LYS A 25 5.25 13.25 11.44
C LYS A 25 5.33 12.14 10.39
N GLY A 26 4.19 11.76 9.85
CA GLY A 26 4.11 10.85 8.71
C GLY A 26 3.89 11.62 7.39
N LEU A 27 4.53 11.16 6.33
CA LEU A 27 4.29 11.60 4.96
C LEU A 27 4.11 10.38 4.07
N ILE A 28 2.90 10.12 3.60
CA ILE A 28 2.61 8.99 2.70
C ILE A 28 2.45 9.51 1.29
N LEU A 29 3.08 8.84 0.31
CA LEU A 29 2.91 9.19 -1.11
C LEU A 29 1.92 8.25 -1.79
N SER A 30 0.84 8.83 -2.30
CA SER A 30 -0.25 8.14 -2.99
C SER A 30 -0.59 8.77 -4.35
N GLY A 31 0.42 9.36 -5.04
CA GLY A 31 0.22 10.08 -6.31
C GLY A 31 0.54 9.30 -7.59
N GLY A 32 0.99 8.05 -7.50
CA GLY A 32 1.44 7.27 -8.66
C GLY A 32 0.30 6.78 -9.57
N LYS A 33 0.49 6.81 -10.90
CA LYS A 33 -0.51 6.40 -11.92
C LYS A 33 -0.80 4.90 -11.98
N GLY A 34 0.08 4.05 -11.45
CA GLY A 34 -0.10 2.61 -11.41
C GLY A 34 -0.25 1.91 -12.77
N SER A 35 0.37 2.42 -13.84
CA SER A 35 0.19 1.91 -15.22
C SER A 35 0.49 0.42 -15.38
N ARG A 36 1.37 -0.14 -14.55
CA ARG A 36 1.73 -1.58 -14.55
C ARG A 36 0.64 -2.49 -13.95
N LEU A 37 -0.33 -1.92 -13.23
CA LEU A 37 -1.48 -2.63 -12.65
C LEU A 37 -2.78 -2.44 -13.45
N ARG A 38 -2.69 -1.94 -14.68
CA ARG A 38 -3.86 -1.90 -15.55
C ARG A 38 -4.33 -3.32 -15.86
N PRO A 39 -5.67 -3.56 -15.92
CA PRO A 39 -6.74 -2.57 -16.05
C PRO A 39 -7.25 -1.97 -14.72
N PHE A 40 -6.88 -2.50 -13.56
CA PHE A 40 -7.43 -2.10 -12.24
C PHE A 40 -7.25 -0.61 -11.93
N THR A 41 -6.13 -0.03 -12.38
CA THR A 41 -5.77 1.37 -12.13
C THR A 41 -6.29 2.37 -13.14
N TYR A 42 -7.16 1.95 -14.06
CA TYR A 42 -7.95 2.90 -14.86
C TYR A 42 -9.04 3.58 -14.04
N THR A 43 -9.63 2.84 -13.13
CA THR A 43 -10.78 3.29 -12.33
C THR A 43 -10.47 3.41 -10.84
N ASN A 44 -9.30 2.94 -10.39
CA ASN A 44 -8.94 2.91 -8.97
C ASN A 44 -7.52 3.42 -8.72
N ALA A 45 -7.32 4.05 -7.57
CA ALA A 45 -5.98 4.36 -7.09
C ALA A 45 -5.19 3.07 -6.86
N LYS A 46 -3.93 3.02 -7.34
CA LYS A 46 -3.02 1.88 -7.16
C LYS A 46 -2.94 1.42 -5.70
N GLN A 47 -2.86 2.36 -4.79
CA GLN A 47 -2.69 2.13 -3.36
C GLN A 47 -3.96 1.62 -2.66
N LEU A 48 -5.10 1.64 -3.37
CA LEU A 48 -6.37 1.09 -2.88
C LEU A 48 -6.66 -0.33 -3.39
N VAL A 49 -5.76 -0.91 -4.19
CA VAL A 49 -5.84 -2.34 -4.54
C VAL A 49 -5.64 -3.15 -3.26
N PRO A 50 -6.55 -4.11 -2.94
CA PRO A 50 -6.46 -4.83 -1.69
C PRO A 50 -5.46 -6.00 -1.71
N ILE A 51 -4.86 -6.26 -0.56
CA ILE A 51 -4.21 -7.53 -0.21
C ILE A 51 -4.87 -8.04 1.08
N ALA A 52 -5.25 -9.31 1.13
CA ALA A 52 -6.05 -9.88 2.22
C ALA A 52 -7.28 -9.02 2.58
N ASN A 53 -8.03 -8.58 1.56
CA ASN A 53 -9.24 -7.73 1.65
C ASN A 53 -9.02 -6.34 2.28
N ARG A 54 -7.78 -5.87 2.35
CA ARG A 54 -7.44 -4.57 2.94
C ARG A 54 -6.59 -3.74 1.97
N PRO A 55 -6.95 -2.48 1.65
CA PRO A 55 -6.14 -1.61 0.80
C PRO A 55 -4.68 -1.51 1.24
N VAL A 56 -3.73 -1.58 0.29
CA VAL A 56 -2.28 -1.51 0.59
C VAL A 56 -1.95 -0.24 1.38
N LEU A 57 -2.55 0.90 1.03
CA LEU A 57 -2.36 2.18 1.73
C LEU A 57 -2.64 2.09 3.23
N PHE A 58 -3.61 1.26 3.65
CA PHE A 58 -3.99 1.16 5.05
C PHE A 58 -2.89 0.51 5.90
N TYR A 59 -2.12 -0.42 5.32
CA TYR A 59 -0.95 -0.99 6.00
C TYR A 59 0.13 0.08 6.26
N ALA A 60 0.35 0.99 5.31
CA ALA A 60 1.29 2.11 5.51
C ALA A 60 0.83 3.04 6.65
N ILE A 61 -0.47 3.34 6.73
CA ILE A 61 -1.06 4.13 7.82
C ILE A 61 -0.89 3.40 9.16
N ASP A 62 -1.28 2.11 9.23
CA ASP A 62 -1.18 1.32 10.46
C ASP A 62 0.26 1.29 10.99
N GLN A 63 1.25 1.11 10.11
CA GLN A 63 2.66 1.06 10.51
C GLN A 63 3.17 2.39 11.06
N LEU A 64 2.68 3.52 10.54
CA LEU A 64 2.96 4.83 11.12
C LEU A 64 2.29 4.99 12.49
N VAL A 65 1.04 4.53 12.63
CA VAL A 65 0.31 4.51 13.90
C VAL A 65 1.04 3.67 14.96
N GLU A 66 1.53 2.49 14.59
CA GLU A 66 2.32 1.62 15.46
C GLU A 66 3.62 2.30 15.95
N CYS A 67 4.16 3.24 15.18
CA CYS A 67 5.29 4.08 15.59
C CYS A 67 4.89 5.26 16.46
N GLY A 68 3.60 5.41 16.84
CA GLY A 68 3.09 6.54 17.62
C GLY A 68 2.90 7.82 16.82
N ILE A 69 2.91 7.74 15.50
CA ILE A 69 2.72 8.90 14.61
C ILE A 69 1.22 9.13 14.42
N THR A 70 0.72 10.28 14.87
CA THR A 70 -0.70 10.66 14.81
C THR A 70 -1.00 11.78 13.83
N GLU A 71 0.02 12.48 13.32
CA GLU A 71 -0.09 13.52 12.31
C GLU A 71 0.48 12.98 11.00
N ILE A 72 -0.38 12.73 10.01
CA ILE A 72 0.00 12.13 8.73
C ILE A 72 -0.46 13.05 7.60
N ALA A 73 0.46 13.40 6.69
CA ALA A 73 0.07 13.95 5.41
C ALA A 73 0.07 12.85 4.35
N ILE A 74 -0.92 12.90 3.45
CA ILE A 74 -0.98 12.02 2.27
C ILE A 74 -0.88 12.89 1.03
N VAL A 75 0.22 12.72 0.28
CA VAL A 75 0.38 13.37 -1.01
C VAL A 75 -0.41 12.57 -2.04
N VAL A 76 -1.36 13.23 -2.69
CA VAL A 76 -2.30 12.64 -3.64
C VAL A 76 -2.13 13.25 -5.03
N GLY A 77 -2.47 12.51 -6.07
CA GLY A 77 -2.45 12.95 -7.47
C GLY A 77 -3.83 12.90 -8.13
N GLU A 78 -3.90 12.38 -9.34
CA GLU A 78 -5.13 12.27 -10.14
C GLU A 78 -6.26 11.48 -9.44
N THR A 79 -5.92 10.54 -8.56
CA THR A 79 -6.89 9.69 -7.82
C THR A 79 -7.20 10.21 -6.43
N ALA A 80 -7.00 11.51 -6.18
CA ALA A 80 -7.16 12.14 -4.86
C ALA A 80 -8.52 11.86 -4.22
N GLU A 81 -9.61 11.99 -4.97
CA GLU A 81 -10.96 11.81 -4.43
C GLU A 81 -11.21 10.37 -3.94
N GLN A 82 -10.64 9.37 -4.62
CA GLN A 82 -10.76 7.97 -4.19
C GLN A 82 -9.99 7.74 -2.88
N VAL A 83 -8.78 8.26 -2.78
CA VAL A 83 -7.95 8.15 -1.57
C VAL A 83 -8.62 8.86 -0.39
N LYS A 84 -9.15 10.08 -0.62
CA LYS A 84 -9.89 10.83 0.40
C LYS A 84 -11.16 10.10 0.85
N ALA A 85 -11.90 9.51 -0.09
CA ALA A 85 -13.10 8.74 0.23
C ALA A 85 -12.79 7.49 1.06
N ALA A 86 -11.64 6.83 0.79
CA ALA A 86 -11.25 5.60 1.48
C ALA A 86 -10.66 5.86 2.88
N VAL A 87 -9.88 6.93 3.06
CA VAL A 87 -9.15 7.22 4.31
C VAL A 87 -9.92 8.20 5.20
N GLY A 88 -10.72 9.11 4.60
CA GLY A 88 -11.43 10.15 5.34
C GLY A 88 -10.50 11.17 6.00
N ASP A 89 -10.84 11.59 7.19
CA ASP A 89 -10.04 12.50 8.03
C ASP A 89 -8.97 11.78 8.88
N GLY A 90 -8.89 10.46 8.77
CA GLY A 90 -7.98 9.62 9.54
C GLY A 90 -8.52 9.13 10.88
N SER A 91 -9.70 9.59 11.30
CA SER A 91 -10.31 9.20 12.60
C SER A 91 -10.50 7.69 12.75
N ALA A 92 -10.80 6.97 11.65
CA ALA A 92 -10.93 5.52 11.65
C ALA A 92 -9.61 4.79 12.00
N PHE A 93 -8.47 5.45 11.85
CA PHE A 93 -7.13 4.94 12.20
C PHE A 93 -6.58 5.57 13.50
N GLY A 94 -7.33 6.49 14.13
CA GLY A 94 -6.87 7.22 15.31
C GLY A 94 -5.82 8.29 15.02
N VAL A 95 -5.78 8.84 13.80
CA VAL A 95 -4.82 9.85 13.35
C VAL A 95 -5.53 11.07 12.75
N ASN A 96 -4.80 12.17 12.58
CA ASN A 96 -5.23 13.32 11.78
C ASN A 96 -4.58 13.25 10.41
N VAL A 97 -5.38 13.26 9.34
CA VAL A 97 -4.88 13.21 7.97
C VAL A 97 -5.02 14.57 7.30
N THR A 98 -3.91 15.05 6.72
CA THR A 98 -3.86 16.22 5.84
C THR A 98 -3.54 15.78 4.42
N TYR A 99 -4.33 16.24 3.44
CA TYR A 99 -4.08 15.91 2.03
C TYR A 99 -3.32 17.03 1.34
N ILE A 100 -2.27 16.66 0.59
CA ILE A 100 -1.44 17.59 -0.18
C ILE A 100 -1.53 17.18 -1.65
N GLN A 101 -2.00 18.09 -2.51
CA GLN A 101 -2.14 17.83 -3.93
C GLN A 101 -0.79 17.95 -4.63
N GLN A 102 -0.41 16.91 -5.38
CA GLN A 102 0.69 16.94 -6.34
C GLN A 102 0.12 16.98 -7.75
N ASP A 103 0.26 18.11 -8.43
CA ASP A 103 -0.40 18.37 -9.72
C ASP A 103 0.18 17.53 -10.87
N ALA A 104 1.45 17.12 -10.77
CA ALA A 104 2.11 16.26 -11.74
C ALA A 104 3.10 15.30 -11.06
N PRO A 105 3.37 14.11 -11.64
CA PRO A 105 4.30 13.13 -11.09
C PRO A 105 5.76 13.55 -11.31
N LEU A 106 6.21 14.55 -10.56
CA LEU A 106 7.53 15.16 -10.67
C LEU A 106 8.59 14.53 -9.75
N GLY A 107 8.31 13.34 -9.23
CA GLY A 107 9.25 12.56 -8.39
C GLY A 107 8.96 12.63 -6.89
N ILE A 108 9.63 11.75 -6.14
CA ILE A 108 9.46 11.59 -4.70
C ILE A 108 9.97 12.82 -3.94
N ALA A 109 11.15 13.36 -4.32
CA ALA A 109 11.68 14.56 -3.68
C ALA A 109 10.80 15.78 -3.94
N HIS A 110 10.11 15.87 -5.09
CA HIS A 110 9.11 16.90 -5.32
C HIS A 110 7.93 16.79 -4.35
N ALA A 111 7.46 15.58 -4.09
CA ALA A 111 6.39 15.37 -3.10
C ALA A 111 6.81 15.80 -1.69
N VAL A 112 8.05 15.52 -1.29
CA VAL A 112 8.63 16.05 -0.04
C VAL A 112 8.70 17.58 -0.05
N LYS A 113 9.12 18.18 -1.17
CA LYS A 113 9.22 19.65 -1.34
C LYS A 113 7.89 20.36 -1.08
N ILE A 114 6.80 19.87 -1.68
CA ILE A 114 5.47 20.49 -1.52
C ILE A 114 4.85 20.23 -0.14
N ALA A 115 5.33 19.22 0.59
CA ALA A 115 4.93 18.94 1.96
C ALA A 115 5.66 19.80 3.02
N ARG A 116 6.60 20.70 2.61
CA ARG A 116 7.43 21.47 3.52
C ARG A 116 6.62 22.28 4.54
N GLU A 117 5.56 22.95 4.10
CA GLU A 117 4.73 23.76 5.00
C GLU A 117 4.08 22.92 6.11
N TYR A 118 3.58 21.74 5.74
CA TYR A 118 3.01 20.78 6.69
C TYR A 118 4.07 20.20 7.63
N LEU A 119 5.22 19.80 7.10
CA LEU A 119 6.27 19.13 7.88
C LEU A 119 6.99 20.12 8.81
N GLY A 120 7.20 21.37 8.38
CA GLY A 120 7.90 22.39 9.15
C GLY A 120 9.30 21.94 9.54
N ASP A 121 9.65 22.09 10.81
CA ASP A 121 10.93 21.67 11.37
C ASP A 121 10.87 20.27 12.05
N SER A 122 9.81 19.50 11.79
CA SER A 122 9.66 18.17 12.35
C SER A 122 10.51 17.14 11.60
N ARG A 123 11.05 16.16 12.34
CA ARG A 123 11.52 14.91 11.75
C ARG A 123 10.30 14.13 11.24
N PHE A 124 10.46 13.35 10.18
CA PHE A 124 9.32 12.65 9.58
C PHE A 124 9.70 11.29 9.00
N VAL A 125 8.70 10.43 8.89
CA VAL A 125 8.79 9.18 8.13
C VAL A 125 8.07 9.39 6.81
N LEU A 126 8.81 9.27 5.72
CA LEU A 126 8.29 9.22 4.36
C LEU A 126 8.02 7.76 4.00
N TYR A 127 6.79 7.45 3.58
CA TYR A 127 6.36 6.10 3.22
C TYR A 127 5.70 6.11 1.84
N LEU A 128 6.18 5.28 0.92
CA LEU A 128 5.50 5.09 -0.37
C LEU A 128 4.27 4.20 -0.17
N GLY A 129 3.08 4.74 -0.42
CA GLY A 129 1.78 4.11 -0.09
C GLY A 129 1.46 2.82 -0.85
N ASP A 130 2.31 2.40 -1.77
CA ASP A 130 2.26 1.13 -2.49
C ASP A 130 3.33 0.12 -2.02
N ASN A 131 4.08 0.45 -0.98
CA ASN A 131 5.05 -0.44 -0.37
C ASN A 131 4.42 -1.18 0.81
N PHE A 132 4.78 -2.45 0.93
CA PHE A 132 4.36 -3.31 2.04
C PHE A 132 5.58 -3.89 2.74
N VAL A 133 5.64 -3.72 4.07
CA VAL A 133 6.69 -4.28 4.94
C VAL A 133 6.04 -5.20 5.97
N LEU A 134 6.30 -6.49 5.87
CA LEU A 134 5.77 -7.46 6.84
C LEU A 134 6.50 -7.31 8.19
N GLY A 135 5.74 -7.23 9.27
CA GLY A 135 6.29 -7.09 10.64
C GLY A 135 6.67 -5.67 11.04
N GLY A 136 6.30 -4.67 10.21
CA GLY A 136 6.33 -3.25 10.56
C GLY A 136 7.72 -2.60 10.53
N ILE A 137 7.71 -1.28 10.73
CA ILE A 137 8.89 -0.42 10.64
C ILE A 137 9.34 0.14 12.00
N ARG A 138 8.63 -0.18 13.07
CA ARG A 138 8.86 0.40 14.42
C ARG A 138 10.31 0.33 14.91
N PRO A 139 11.04 -0.81 14.83
CA PRO A 139 12.43 -0.86 15.31
C PRO A 139 13.36 0.10 14.57
N TYR A 140 13.10 0.34 13.28
CA TYR A 140 13.88 1.24 12.45
C TYR A 140 13.62 2.70 12.82
N VAL A 141 12.35 3.06 13.08
CA VAL A 141 11.97 4.40 13.54
C VAL A 141 12.54 4.68 14.92
N GLU A 142 12.51 3.72 15.85
CA GLU A 142 13.11 3.84 17.18
C GLU A 142 14.64 4.07 17.07
N SER A 143 15.32 3.34 16.18
CA SER A 143 16.75 3.52 15.91
C SER A 143 17.05 4.93 15.36
N PHE A 144 16.25 5.42 14.40
CA PHE A 144 16.40 6.76 13.86
C PHE A 144 16.27 7.84 14.94
N LEU A 145 15.32 7.69 15.85
CA LEU A 145 15.12 8.63 16.96
C LEU A 145 16.28 8.59 17.96
N ALA A 146 16.77 7.40 18.27
CA ALA A 146 17.88 7.19 19.23
C ALA A 146 19.21 7.74 18.70
N ASN A 147 19.53 7.48 17.44
CA ASN A 147 20.80 7.85 16.82
C ASN A 147 20.89 9.34 16.44
N ARG A 148 19.76 10.04 16.37
CA ARG A 148 19.68 11.45 16.00
C ARG A 148 20.34 11.78 14.65
N CYS A 149 20.45 10.80 13.74
CA CYS A 149 20.97 11.01 12.40
C CYS A 149 20.07 11.93 11.57
N ASN A 150 20.59 12.50 10.48
CA ASN A 150 19.86 13.40 9.60
C ASN A 150 18.96 12.64 8.63
N GLY A 151 19.37 11.44 8.27
CA GLY A 151 18.58 10.52 7.46
C GLY A 151 18.83 9.06 7.85
N GLN A 152 17.81 8.23 7.68
CA GLN A 152 17.94 6.78 7.77
C GLN A 152 17.15 6.15 6.64
N ILE A 153 17.80 5.26 5.90
CA ILE A 153 17.22 4.49 4.81
C ILE A 153 17.19 3.01 5.17
N LEU A 154 16.19 2.32 4.62
CA LEU A 154 16.09 0.89 4.74
C LEU A 154 16.50 0.25 3.41
N LEU A 155 17.31 -0.79 3.50
CA LEU A 155 17.86 -1.52 2.36
C LEU A 155 17.33 -2.95 2.34
N HIS A 156 17.06 -3.45 1.15
CA HIS A 156 16.66 -4.85 0.97
C HIS A 156 17.39 -5.45 -0.25
N PRO A 157 17.96 -6.66 -0.15
CA PRO A 157 18.56 -7.34 -1.30
C PRO A 157 17.48 -7.68 -2.33
N VAL A 158 17.72 -7.36 -3.60
CA VAL A 158 16.79 -7.61 -4.71
C VAL A 158 17.47 -8.35 -5.86
N ASP A 159 16.69 -9.13 -6.63
CA ASP A 159 17.18 -9.85 -7.81
C ASP A 159 17.29 -8.94 -9.04
N ASN A 160 16.58 -7.82 -9.05
CA ASN A 160 16.53 -6.86 -10.15
C ASN A 160 16.91 -5.45 -9.71
N PRO A 161 18.18 -5.20 -9.37
CA PRO A 161 18.62 -3.92 -8.83
C PRO A 161 18.49 -2.73 -9.80
N GLN A 162 18.47 -2.96 -11.13
CA GLN A 162 18.27 -1.91 -12.12
C GLN A 162 16.90 -1.20 -12.02
N ALA A 163 15.95 -1.77 -11.29
CA ALA A 163 14.62 -1.18 -11.14
C ALA A 163 14.49 -0.19 -9.97
N PHE A 164 15.52 -0.09 -9.12
CA PHE A 164 15.48 0.61 -7.84
C PHE A 164 16.63 1.61 -7.66
N GLY A 165 16.49 2.51 -6.71
CA GLY A 165 17.63 3.22 -6.15
C GLY A 165 18.55 2.23 -5.41
N ILE A 166 19.84 2.24 -5.71
CA ILE A 166 20.80 1.27 -5.16
C ILE A 166 21.80 1.98 -4.26
N ALA A 167 22.02 1.42 -3.06
CA ALA A 167 23.00 1.91 -2.11
C ALA A 167 24.29 1.08 -2.14
N GLU A 168 25.42 1.79 -2.06
CA GLU A 168 26.75 1.23 -1.82
C GLU A 168 27.17 1.57 -0.39
N LEU A 169 27.61 0.55 0.35
CA LEU A 169 28.08 0.71 1.72
C LEU A 169 29.59 0.58 1.78
N ALA A 170 30.22 1.50 2.49
CA ALA A 170 31.63 1.43 2.86
C ALA A 170 31.75 1.51 4.39
N GLU A 171 32.44 0.56 5.01
CA GLU A 171 32.62 0.47 6.47
C GLU A 171 31.29 0.54 7.27
N GLY A 172 30.20 -0.01 6.70
CA GLY A 172 28.86 -0.01 7.31
C GLY A 172 28.09 1.30 7.18
N ARG A 173 28.62 2.29 6.46
CA ARG A 173 27.96 3.58 6.17
C ARG A 173 27.55 3.68 4.71
N VAL A 174 26.57 4.50 4.43
CA VAL A 174 26.18 4.80 3.04
C VAL A 174 27.27 5.64 2.39
N ALA A 175 27.93 5.07 1.40
CA ALA A 175 28.96 5.78 0.63
C ALA A 175 28.38 6.43 -0.62
N ARG A 176 27.43 5.77 -1.26
CA ARG A 176 26.82 6.25 -2.52
C ARG A 176 25.41 5.68 -2.69
N ILE A 177 24.53 6.51 -3.30
CA ILE A 177 23.19 6.08 -3.72
C ILE A 177 23.03 6.49 -5.18
N VAL A 178 22.52 5.56 -6.01
CA VAL A 178 22.30 5.80 -7.45
C VAL A 178 20.92 5.33 -7.85
N GLU A 179 20.16 6.20 -8.52
CA GLU A 179 18.82 5.86 -9.02
C GLU A 179 18.93 4.99 -10.28
N LYS A 180 18.34 3.80 -10.23
CA LYS A 180 18.19 2.86 -11.34
C LYS A 180 19.44 2.75 -12.22
N PRO A 181 20.59 2.37 -11.67
CA PRO A 181 21.83 2.28 -12.41
C PRO A 181 21.75 1.18 -13.47
N GLN A 182 22.36 1.40 -14.65
CA GLN A 182 22.48 0.35 -15.66
C GLN A 182 23.39 -0.78 -15.17
N ASP A 183 24.52 -0.42 -14.53
CA ASP A 183 25.47 -1.34 -13.90
C ASP A 183 25.42 -1.12 -12.38
N PRO A 184 24.56 -1.88 -11.64
CA PRO A 184 24.40 -1.69 -10.20
C PRO A 184 25.66 -2.13 -9.43
N PRO A 185 26.20 -1.29 -8.52
CA PRO A 185 27.38 -1.65 -7.73
C PRO A 185 27.07 -2.75 -6.69
N THR A 186 25.82 -2.84 -6.27
CA THR A 186 25.32 -3.84 -5.30
C THR A 186 23.92 -4.28 -5.67
N ASN A 187 23.34 -5.22 -4.91
CA ASN A 187 21.91 -5.55 -5.00
C ASN A 187 21.08 -4.97 -3.86
N LEU A 188 21.63 -4.02 -3.08
CA LEU A 188 20.95 -3.40 -1.96
C LEU A 188 20.05 -2.25 -2.44
N ALA A 189 18.78 -2.56 -2.65
CA ALA A 189 17.78 -1.56 -3.03
C ALA A 189 17.36 -0.71 -1.83
N VAL A 190 17.25 0.60 -2.05
CA VAL A 190 16.62 1.52 -1.11
C VAL A 190 15.12 1.33 -1.23
N ILE A 191 14.50 0.90 -0.14
CA ILE A 191 13.05 0.65 -0.14
C ILE A 191 12.26 1.94 0.10
N GLY A 192 10.95 1.89 -0.16
CA GLY A 192 10.08 3.06 -0.10
C GLY A 192 9.71 3.55 1.31
N VAL A 193 10.64 3.43 2.28
CA VAL A 193 10.48 3.95 3.64
C VAL A 193 11.75 4.69 4.04
N TYR A 194 11.60 5.98 4.34
CA TYR A 194 12.71 6.86 4.68
C TYR A 194 12.40 7.62 5.97
N MET A 195 13.37 7.77 6.84
CA MET A 195 13.29 8.64 8.01
C MET A 195 14.22 9.84 7.74
N LEU A 196 13.69 11.04 7.82
CA LEU A 196 14.41 12.27 7.43
C LEU A 196 14.20 13.38 8.46
N ASP A 197 15.18 14.26 8.52
CA ASP A 197 15.08 15.53 9.24
C ASP A 197 14.91 16.72 8.26
N PRO A 198 14.65 17.94 8.74
CA PRO A 198 14.43 19.12 7.90
C PRO A 198 15.60 19.52 7.01
N ASN A 199 16.82 19.03 7.25
CA ASN A 199 17.98 19.37 6.39
C ASN A 199 17.77 18.94 4.93
N VAL A 200 16.94 17.91 4.70
CA VAL A 200 16.60 17.44 3.36
C VAL A 200 15.98 18.55 2.47
N PHE A 201 15.28 19.51 3.06
CA PHE A 201 14.68 20.61 2.28
C PHE A 201 15.71 21.55 1.66
N GLY A 202 16.84 21.77 2.36
CA GLY A 202 17.95 22.55 1.81
C GLY A 202 18.55 21.89 0.57
N VAL A 203 18.71 20.59 0.60
CA VAL A 203 19.20 19.80 -0.55
C VAL A 203 18.19 19.82 -1.69
N ILE A 204 16.91 19.49 -1.40
CA ILE A 204 15.86 19.43 -2.43
C ILE A 204 15.68 20.77 -3.15
N ALA A 205 15.88 21.90 -2.48
CA ALA A 205 15.77 23.21 -3.10
C ALA A 205 16.78 23.44 -4.24
N GLY A 206 17.94 22.77 -4.20
CA GLY A 206 19.00 22.83 -5.22
C GLY A 206 18.95 21.75 -6.30
N LEU A 207 18.07 20.72 -6.14
CA LEU A 207 18.02 19.61 -7.08
C LEU A 207 17.51 20.05 -8.45
N GLN A 208 18.08 19.41 -9.48
CA GLN A 208 17.61 19.50 -10.85
C GLN A 208 16.88 18.22 -11.22
N PRO A 209 15.86 18.29 -12.11
CA PRO A 209 15.21 17.08 -12.59
C PRO A 209 16.18 16.11 -13.26
N SER A 210 16.04 14.83 -12.98
CA SER A 210 16.79 13.76 -13.63
C SER A 210 16.47 13.65 -15.13
N ALA A 211 17.15 12.77 -15.87
CA ALA A 211 16.82 12.45 -17.26
C ALA A 211 15.37 11.96 -17.46
N ARG A 212 14.71 11.54 -16.38
CA ARG A 212 13.28 11.13 -16.36
C ARG A 212 12.32 12.31 -16.13
N GLY A 213 12.85 13.52 -15.89
CA GLY A 213 12.06 14.70 -15.53
C GLY A 213 11.57 14.72 -14.09
N GLU A 214 12.15 13.90 -13.21
CA GLU A 214 11.75 13.73 -11.82
C GLU A 214 12.81 14.28 -10.86
N LEU A 215 12.40 14.86 -9.73
CA LEU A 215 13.27 15.13 -8.59
C LEU A 215 13.37 13.83 -7.76
N GLU A 216 14.53 13.19 -7.84
CA GLU A 216 14.78 11.90 -7.24
C GLU A 216 15.06 12.02 -5.74
N ILE A 217 14.48 11.12 -4.95
CA ILE A 217 14.80 11.06 -3.51
C ILE A 217 16.22 10.55 -3.27
N THR A 218 16.73 9.72 -4.15
CA THR A 218 18.11 9.21 -4.12
C THR A 218 19.11 10.31 -4.29
N ASP A 219 18.84 11.32 -5.14
CA ASP A 219 19.70 12.50 -5.30
C ASP A 219 19.64 13.40 -4.05
N ALA A 220 18.46 13.49 -3.40
CA ALA A 220 18.33 14.22 -2.15
C ALA A 220 19.13 13.57 -1.02
N LEU A 221 19.09 12.24 -0.92
CA LEU A 221 19.87 11.46 0.04
C LEU A 221 21.38 11.59 -0.23
N GLN A 222 21.79 11.48 -1.50
CA GLN A 222 23.19 11.67 -1.88
C GLN A 222 23.66 13.09 -1.52
N GLY A 223 22.84 14.10 -1.76
CA GLY A 223 23.18 15.48 -1.41
C GLY A 223 23.33 15.71 0.10
N LEU A 224 22.58 14.99 0.96
CA LEU A 224 22.80 15.00 2.40
C LEU A 224 24.20 14.43 2.75
N ILE A 225 24.57 13.31 2.12
CA ILE A 225 25.87 12.66 2.32
C ILE A 225 27.01 13.60 1.87
N ASP A 226 26.88 14.22 0.70
CA ASP A 226 27.87 15.14 0.13
C ASP A 226 28.08 16.39 1.00
N LEU A 227 27.06 16.80 1.76
CA LEU A 227 27.15 17.87 2.77
C LEU A 227 27.77 17.38 4.09
N GLY A 228 28.17 16.13 4.20
CA GLY A 228 28.71 15.54 5.43
C GLY A 228 27.70 15.29 6.54
N LEU A 229 26.41 15.27 6.21
CA LEU A 229 25.35 14.94 7.16
C LEU A 229 25.25 13.43 7.37
N ASP A 230 24.81 13.02 8.56
CA ASP A 230 24.75 11.61 8.95
C ASP A 230 23.52 10.93 8.33
N VAL A 231 23.75 10.17 7.26
CA VAL A 231 22.76 9.30 6.63
C VAL A 231 23.11 7.86 6.91
N GLN A 232 22.27 7.18 7.70
CA GLN A 232 22.46 5.79 8.11
C GLN A 232 21.64 4.86 7.25
N ALA A 233 22.10 3.61 7.11
CA ALA A 233 21.36 2.55 6.44
C ALA A 233 21.18 1.35 7.37
N GLN A 234 20.02 0.70 7.25
CA GLN A 234 19.79 -0.59 7.88
C GLN A 234 19.31 -1.59 6.83
N VAL A 235 20.02 -2.71 6.72
CA VAL A 235 19.60 -3.82 5.86
C VAL A 235 18.50 -4.58 6.59
N MET A 236 17.33 -4.67 5.94
CA MET A 236 16.19 -5.37 6.51
C MET A 236 16.31 -6.88 6.31
N ASP A 237 15.98 -7.63 7.35
CA ASP A 237 15.79 -9.08 7.35
C ASP A 237 14.32 -9.49 7.14
N ARG A 238 13.42 -8.49 6.97
CA ARG A 238 11.98 -8.66 6.85
C ARG A 238 11.55 -8.66 5.39
N TYR A 239 10.42 -9.30 5.13
CA TYR A 239 9.82 -9.28 3.80
C TYR A 239 9.34 -7.87 3.44
N TRP A 240 9.77 -7.41 2.29
CA TRP A 240 9.34 -6.15 1.68
C TRP A 240 8.96 -6.39 0.21
N ILE A 241 7.96 -5.66 -0.25
CA ILE A 241 7.55 -5.69 -1.65
C ILE A 241 6.96 -4.33 -2.09
N ASP A 242 7.33 -3.89 -3.29
CA ASP A 242 6.63 -2.84 -4.03
C ASP A 242 5.46 -3.50 -4.78
N THR A 243 4.22 -3.24 -4.37
CA THR A 243 3.02 -3.82 -4.98
C THR A 243 2.70 -3.24 -6.36
N GLY A 244 3.74 -3.02 -7.17
CA GLY A 244 3.67 -2.39 -8.48
C GLY A 244 3.26 -3.28 -9.63
N LYS A 245 3.22 -4.60 -9.45
CA LYS A 245 2.88 -5.60 -10.48
C LYS A 245 1.88 -6.61 -9.89
N MET A 246 1.23 -7.37 -10.78
CA MET A 246 0.26 -8.40 -10.40
C MET A 246 0.88 -9.49 -9.52
N ASP A 247 2.05 -10.00 -9.91
CA ASP A 247 2.74 -11.06 -9.15
C ASP A 247 3.13 -10.56 -7.75
N ASP A 248 3.50 -9.28 -7.63
CA ASP A 248 3.84 -8.67 -6.35
C ASP A 248 2.62 -8.56 -5.44
N LEU A 249 1.43 -8.24 -6.00
CA LEU A 249 0.16 -8.24 -5.26
C LEU A 249 -0.19 -9.65 -4.74
N LEU A 250 -0.09 -10.68 -5.58
CA LEU A 250 -0.36 -12.06 -5.20
C LEU A 250 0.64 -12.55 -4.13
N ASN A 251 1.91 -12.16 -4.25
CA ASN A 251 2.93 -12.47 -3.25
C ASN A 251 2.64 -11.78 -1.91
N ALA A 252 2.32 -10.48 -1.92
CA ALA A 252 1.94 -9.74 -0.72
C ALA A 252 0.69 -10.35 -0.07
N ASN A 253 -0.33 -10.70 -0.87
CA ASN A 253 -1.55 -11.36 -0.41
C ASN A 253 -1.24 -12.67 0.32
N ARG A 254 -0.40 -13.53 -0.29
CA ARG A 254 0.04 -14.80 0.30
C ARG A 254 0.73 -14.60 1.64
N MET A 255 1.62 -13.61 1.71
CA MET A 255 2.38 -13.33 2.93
C MET A 255 1.50 -12.85 4.07
N VAL A 256 0.57 -11.92 3.78
CA VAL A 256 -0.38 -11.41 4.78
C VAL A 256 -1.30 -12.53 5.26
N LEU A 257 -1.90 -13.29 4.35
CA LEU A 257 -2.80 -14.40 4.71
C LEU A 257 -2.08 -15.45 5.58
N GLY A 258 -0.78 -15.70 5.32
CA GLY A 258 0.04 -16.60 6.11
C GLY A 258 0.27 -16.16 7.57
N THR A 259 0.03 -14.89 7.90
CA THR A 259 0.13 -14.36 9.27
C THR A 259 -1.22 -14.23 9.98
N MET A 260 -2.32 -14.47 9.26
CA MET A 260 -3.66 -14.32 9.84
C MET A 260 -4.02 -15.54 10.69
N GLU A 261 -4.71 -15.27 11.79
CA GLU A 261 -5.29 -16.30 12.63
C GLU A 261 -6.67 -16.72 12.10
N SER A 262 -7.06 -17.95 12.39
CA SER A 262 -8.41 -18.45 12.08
C SER A 262 -9.46 -17.69 12.88
N ARG A 263 -10.51 -17.22 12.20
CA ARG A 263 -11.67 -16.59 12.81
C ARG A 263 -12.91 -16.86 11.98
N CYS A 264 -13.99 -17.24 12.62
CA CYS A 264 -15.26 -17.47 11.94
C CYS A 264 -16.38 -16.67 12.61
N ASP A 265 -16.76 -15.56 11.95
CA ASP A 265 -17.91 -14.72 12.34
C ASP A 265 -19.08 -14.87 11.36
N GLY A 266 -18.94 -15.71 10.33
CA GLY A 266 -19.95 -16.05 9.34
C GLY A 266 -20.71 -17.35 9.66
N LYS A 267 -21.39 -17.89 8.67
CA LYS A 267 -22.16 -19.14 8.77
C LYS A 267 -21.55 -20.23 7.88
N ILE A 268 -21.40 -21.42 8.41
CA ILE A 268 -20.91 -22.60 7.70
C ILE A 268 -21.93 -23.73 7.89
N ASP A 269 -22.36 -24.38 6.82
CA ASP A 269 -23.25 -25.52 6.91
C ASP A 269 -22.51 -26.83 7.27
N GLU A 270 -23.26 -27.87 7.65
CA GLU A 270 -22.71 -29.17 8.10
C GLU A 270 -22.01 -29.96 6.97
N ARG A 271 -22.28 -29.64 5.71
CA ARG A 271 -21.67 -30.28 4.54
C ARG A 271 -20.35 -29.68 4.14
N SER A 272 -20.08 -28.47 4.60
CA SER A 272 -18.84 -27.74 4.31
C SER A 272 -17.68 -28.25 5.16
N ARG A 273 -16.48 -28.16 4.61
CA ARG A 273 -15.22 -28.52 5.28
C ARG A 273 -14.26 -27.34 5.27
N VAL A 274 -13.69 -27.03 6.42
CA VAL A 274 -12.73 -25.93 6.59
C VAL A 274 -11.40 -26.49 7.10
N TYR A 275 -10.33 -26.18 6.39
CA TYR A 275 -8.95 -26.52 6.74
C TYR A 275 -8.19 -25.22 7.01
N GLU A 276 -7.89 -24.97 8.26
CA GLU A 276 -7.27 -23.72 8.77
C GLU A 276 -5.85 -23.46 8.24
N PRO A 277 -5.37 -22.19 8.32
CA PRO A 277 -6.03 -21.01 8.88
C PRO A 277 -7.03 -20.38 7.90
N VAL A 278 -8.26 -20.08 8.35
CA VAL A 278 -9.32 -19.46 7.56
C VAL A 278 -10.00 -18.35 8.36
N THR A 279 -10.08 -17.16 7.79
CA THR A 279 -10.88 -16.06 8.33
C THR A 279 -12.18 -15.94 7.54
N ILE A 280 -13.33 -15.97 8.22
CA ILE A 280 -14.68 -15.77 7.65
C ILE A 280 -15.31 -14.59 8.37
N GLU A 281 -15.57 -13.51 7.63
CA GLU A 281 -16.09 -12.27 8.19
C GLU A 281 -17.62 -12.30 8.41
N PRO A 282 -18.17 -11.34 9.18
CA PRO A 282 -19.61 -11.28 9.49
C PRO A 282 -20.50 -11.24 8.25
N GLY A 283 -21.62 -11.97 8.29
CA GLY A 283 -22.58 -12.04 7.19
C GLY A 283 -22.19 -12.95 6.04
N ALA A 284 -20.96 -13.45 5.98
CA ALA A 284 -20.55 -14.42 4.98
C ALA A 284 -21.22 -15.78 5.24
N SER A 285 -21.51 -16.53 4.15
CA SER A 285 -22.12 -17.85 4.20
C SER A 285 -21.37 -18.85 3.33
N VAL A 286 -21.16 -20.05 3.87
CA VAL A 286 -20.44 -21.14 3.21
C VAL A 286 -21.34 -22.37 3.23
N VAL A 287 -21.74 -22.85 2.04
CA VAL A 287 -22.70 -23.94 1.87
C VAL A 287 -22.10 -25.00 0.95
N ASN A 288 -22.10 -26.27 1.40
CA ASN A 288 -21.63 -27.44 0.65
C ASN A 288 -20.27 -27.22 -0.04
N SER A 289 -19.33 -26.60 0.67
CA SER A 289 -18.07 -26.08 0.08
C SER A 289 -16.84 -26.53 0.87
N VAL A 290 -15.68 -26.45 0.23
CA VAL A 290 -14.39 -26.76 0.86
C VAL A 290 -13.53 -25.51 0.87
N LEU A 291 -13.13 -25.07 2.06
CA LEU A 291 -12.21 -23.97 2.27
C LEU A 291 -10.86 -24.51 2.77
N ARG A 292 -9.77 -24.14 2.11
CA ARG A 292 -8.42 -24.56 2.50
C ARG A 292 -7.52 -23.35 2.64
N GLY A 293 -7.15 -23.03 3.87
CA GLY A 293 -6.33 -21.89 4.22
C GLY A 293 -4.85 -21.99 3.81
N PRO A 294 -4.10 -20.89 3.93
CA PRO A 294 -4.54 -19.61 4.47
C PRO A 294 -5.46 -18.86 3.49
N LEU A 295 -6.60 -18.38 3.94
CA LEU A 295 -7.53 -17.58 3.13
C LEU A 295 -8.44 -16.69 3.98
N ILE A 296 -9.05 -15.68 3.31
CA ILE A 296 -10.07 -14.82 3.90
C ILE A 296 -11.31 -14.77 3.01
N ILE A 297 -12.50 -14.90 3.65
CA ILE A 297 -13.80 -14.65 3.04
C ILE A 297 -14.39 -13.39 3.66
N GLY A 298 -14.59 -12.38 2.84
CA GLY A 298 -15.08 -11.06 3.23
C GLY A 298 -16.57 -11.06 3.62
N ARG A 299 -16.98 -9.97 4.24
CA ARG A 299 -18.34 -9.76 4.75
C ARG A 299 -19.39 -9.99 3.65
N GLU A 300 -20.54 -10.56 4.05
CA GLU A 300 -21.70 -10.73 3.16
C GLU A 300 -21.40 -11.51 1.86
N THR A 301 -20.31 -12.27 1.82
CA THR A 301 -19.93 -13.11 0.69
C THR A 301 -20.57 -14.47 0.78
N GLU A 302 -21.09 -14.97 -0.34
CA GLU A 302 -21.71 -16.29 -0.46
C GLU A 302 -20.79 -17.26 -1.20
N ILE A 303 -20.47 -18.40 -0.60
CA ILE A 303 -19.70 -19.50 -1.19
C ILE A 303 -20.60 -20.75 -1.22
N VAL A 304 -20.94 -21.25 -2.41
CA VAL A 304 -21.86 -22.38 -2.59
C VAL A 304 -21.27 -23.40 -3.55
N ASP A 305 -21.31 -24.69 -3.21
CA ASP A 305 -20.87 -25.81 -4.04
C ASP A 305 -19.45 -25.61 -4.63
N SER A 306 -18.54 -24.98 -3.85
CA SER A 306 -17.28 -24.46 -4.35
C SER A 306 -16.08 -24.97 -3.56
N TYR A 307 -14.91 -24.89 -4.20
CA TYR A 307 -13.62 -25.07 -3.54
C TYR A 307 -12.86 -23.73 -3.57
N VAL A 308 -12.52 -23.20 -2.39
CA VAL A 308 -11.62 -22.04 -2.24
C VAL A 308 -10.32 -22.52 -1.60
N GLY A 309 -9.25 -22.47 -2.38
CA GLY A 309 -7.94 -23.00 -2.00
C GLY A 309 -7.04 -21.95 -1.34
N PRO A 310 -5.82 -22.37 -0.97
CA PRO A 310 -4.92 -21.54 -0.18
C PRO A 310 -4.49 -20.27 -0.91
N CYS A 311 -4.11 -19.27 -0.12
CA CYS A 311 -3.63 -17.96 -0.56
C CYS A 311 -4.67 -17.14 -1.34
N SER A 312 -5.97 -17.42 -1.12
CA SER A 312 -7.06 -16.69 -1.77
C SER A 312 -7.68 -15.67 -0.83
N SER A 313 -7.94 -14.46 -1.33
CA SER A 313 -8.76 -13.46 -0.67
C SER A 313 -10.00 -13.18 -1.51
N ILE A 314 -11.16 -13.42 -0.92
CA ILE A 314 -12.46 -13.12 -1.53
C ILE A 314 -13.06 -11.97 -0.72
N ASP A 315 -13.22 -10.82 -1.36
CA ASP A 315 -13.65 -9.60 -0.69
C ASP A 315 -15.15 -9.61 -0.40
N HIS A 316 -15.67 -8.53 0.15
CA HIS A 316 -17.06 -8.44 0.60
C HIS A 316 -18.07 -8.44 -0.56
N GLY A 317 -19.26 -8.94 -0.25
CA GLY A 317 -20.40 -8.94 -1.17
C GLY A 317 -20.21 -9.78 -2.44
N CYS A 318 -19.20 -10.67 -2.47
CA CYS A 318 -18.97 -11.58 -3.59
C CYS A 318 -19.93 -12.78 -3.56
N ARG A 319 -20.14 -13.38 -4.74
CA ARG A 319 -20.86 -14.64 -4.87
C ARG A 319 -20.06 -15.62 -5.71
N LEU A 320 -19.70 -16.75 -5.12
CA LEU A 320 -19.00 -17.85 -5.78
C LEU A 320 -19.88 -19.10 -5.72
N ARG A 321 -20.26 -19.66 -6.87
CA ARG A 321 -21.06 -20.88 -6.96
C ARG A 321 -20.50 -21.86 -8.00
N GLY A 322 -20.32 -23.11 -7.63
CA GLY A 322 -19.86 -24.16 -8.54
C GLY A 322 -18.47 -23.88 -9.13
N VAL A 323 -17.55 -23.29 -8.33
CA VAL A 323 -16.23 -22.85 -8.82
C VAL A 323 -15.09 -23.45 -8.01
N ARG A 324 -13.93 -23.52 -8.65
CA ARG A 324 -12.65 -23.83 -7.99
C ARG A 324 -11.69 -22.65 -8.17
N ILE A 325 -11.24 -22.08 -7.04
CA ILE A 325 -10.30 -20.94 -7.04
C ILE A 325 -9.21 -21.12 -5.99
N GLU A 326 -7.97 -20.76 -6.33
CA GLU A 326 -6.85 -20.77 -5.40
C GLU A 326 -5.80 -19.73 -5.78
N ASN A 327 -4.99 -19.28 -4.80
CA ASN A 327 -3.92 -18.29 -4.94
C ASN A 327 -4.37 -17.04 -5.73
N SER A 328 -5.53 -16.49 -5.39
CA SER A 328 -6.18 -15.44 -6.16
C SER A 328 -6.75 -14.34 -5.26
N ILE A 329 -6.86 -13.13 -5.82
CA ILE A 329 -7.52 -11.98 -5.20
C ILE A 329 -8.81 -11.71 -5.98
N VAL A 330 -9.96 -11.80 -5.31
CA VAL A 330 -11.27 -11.44 -5.86
C VAL A 330 -11.76 -10.21 -5.12
N MET A 331 -11.89 -9.10 -5.84
CA MET A 331 -12.33 -7.84 -5.25
C MET A 331 -13.85 -7.80 -5.09
N ASP A 332 -14.32 -6.83 -4.34
CA ASP A 332 -15.69 -6.69 -3.88
C ASP A 332 -16.75 -6.78 -4.97
N HIS A 333 -17.93 -7.29 -4.57
CA HIS A 333 -19.15 -7.42 -5.40
C HIS A 333 -18.96 -8.21 -6.70
N THR A 334 -17.99 -9.10 -6.76
CA THR A 334 -17.74 -9.98 -7.91
C THR A 334 -18.58 -11.24 -7.84
N VAL A 335 -19.10 -11.65 -8.99
CA VAL A 335 -19.93 -12.85 -9.15
C VAL A 335 -19.20 -13.85 -10.05
N ILE A 336 -18.97 -15.07 -9.55
CA ILE A 336 -18.35 -16.17 -10.30
C ILE A 336 -19.25 -17.41 -10.15
N GLU A 337 -19.87 -17.86 -11.23
CA GLU A 337 -20.84 -18.92 -11.20
C GLU A 337 -20.60 -19.95 -12.31
N GLU A 338 -20.61 -21.24 -11.95
CA GLU A 338 -20.53 -22.38 -12.86
C GLU A 338 -19.32 -22.32 -13.83
N VAL A 339 -18.19 -21.85 -13.33
CA VAL A 339 -16.92 -21.83 -14.08
C VAL A 339 -16.18 -23.15 -13.85
N HIS A 340 -16.16 -24.01 -14.86
CA HIS A 340 -15.65 -25.38 -14.74
C HIS A 340 -14.13 -25.48 -14.64
N TRP A 341 -13.38 -24.50 -15.17
CA TRP A 341 -11.92 -24.48 -15.11
C TRP A 341 -11.46 -23.86 -13.78
N PRO A 342 -10.42 -24.42 -13.16
CA PRO A 342 -9.83 -23.80 -11.97
C PRO A 342 -9.33 -22.40 -12.26
N ILE A 343 -9.68 -21.44 -11.41
CA ILE A 343 -9.14 -20.09 -11.41
C ILE A 343 -7.92 -20.09 -10.49
N VAL A 344 -6.75 -19.79 -11.03
CA VAL A 344 -5.49 -19.83 -10.29
C VAL A 344 -4.65 -18.59 -10.57
N GLN A 345 -3.86 -18.14 -9.59
CA GLN A 345 -2.93 -17.01 -9.73
C GLN A 345 -3.55 -15.77 -10.39
N SER A 346 -4.80 -15.46 -9.99
CA SER A 346 -5.62 -14.45 -10.64
C SER A 346 -5.90 -13.27 -9.74
N VAL A 347 -6.03 -12.09 -10.33
CA VAL A 347 -6.59 -10.90 -9.68
C VAL A 347 -7.84 -10.52 -10.48
N ILE A 348 -8.98 -10.52 -9.82
CA ILE A 348 -10.30 -10.25 -10.42
C ILE A 348 -10.82 -8.95 -9.79
N GLY A 349 -11.14 -8.00 -10.65
CA GLY A 349 -11.58 -6.65 -10.24
C GLY A 349 -12.93 -6.61 -9.55
N ARG A 350 -13.36 -5.41 -9.21
CA ARG A 350 -14.68 -5.15 -8.61
C ARG A 350 -15.79 -5.30 -9.61
N HIS A 351 -16.96 -5.77 -9.15
CA HIS A 351 -18.16 -5.91 -9.98
C HIS A 351 -17.96 -6.73 -11.26
N VAL A 352 -17.01 -7.65 -11.26
CA VAL A 352 -16.79 -8.57 -12.39
C VAL A 352 -17.82 -9.70 -12.34
N GLU A 353 -18.38 -10.07 -13.49
CA GLU A 353 -19.23 -11.23 -13.64
C GLU A 353 -18.56 -12.27 -14.55
N LEU A 354 -18.27 -13.46 -13.99
CA LEU A 354 -17.80 -14.63 -14.72
C LEU A 354 -18.85 -15.73 -14.58
N ARG A 355 -19.42 -16.17 -15.72
CA ARG A 355 -20.45 -17.21 -15.69
C ARG A 355 -20.16 -18.28 -16.72
N GLY A 356 -20.26 -19.55 -16.29
CA GLY A 356 -20.36 -20.66 -17.21
C GLY A 356 -21.66 -20.55 -17.98
N SER A 357 -21.64 -20.79 -19.29
CA SER A 357 -22.83 -20.69 -20.12
C SER A 357 -23.12 -22.04 -20.81
N GLU A 358 -24.28 -22.59 -20.61
CA GLU A 358 -24.77 -23.76 -21.34
C GLU A 358 -25.15 -23.43 -22.81
N GLY A 359 -25.26 -22.12 -23.17
CA GLY A 359 -25.85 -21.67 -24.41
C GLY A 359 -24.88 -21.23 -25.52
N VAL A 360 -23.59 -21.11 -25.24
CA VAL A 360 -22.60 -20.53 -26.19
C VAL A 360 -21.88 -21.64 -27.00
N GLY A 361 -22.34 -22.86 -26.98
CA GLY A 361 -21.67 -23.98 -27.63
C GLY A 361 -20.33 -24.32 -26.94
N SER A 362 -19.29 -24.63 -27.73
CA SER A 362 -17.95 -24.93 -27.20
C SER A 362 -17.01 -23.73 -27.12
N GLY A 363 -17.55 -22.49 -27.06
CA GLY A 363 -16.76 -21.28 -27.11
C GLY A 363 -16.95 -20.37 -25.89
N TYR A 364 -16.13 -19.31 -25.81
CA TYR A 364 -16.22 -18.25 -24.82
C TYR A 364 -16.86 -17.02 -25.43
N SER A 365 -17.74 -16.34 -24.67
CA SER A 365 -18.21 -14.99 -24.98
C SER A 365 -17.55 -14.03 -24.02
N LEU A 366 -16.66 -13.15 -24.51
CA LEU A 366 -15.83 -12.29 -23.67
C LEU A 366 -16.13 -10.82 -23.97
N THR A 367 -16.31 -10.05 -22.91
CA THR A 367 -16.27 -8.59 -22.95
C THR A 367 -15.14 -8.13 -22.03
N LEU A 368 -14.00 -7.77 -22.59
CA LEU A 368 -12.80 -7.40 -21.86
C LEU A 368 -12.47 -5.93 -22.14
N GLY A 369 -12.04 -5.21 -21.11
CA GLY A 369 -11.54 -3.84 -21.23
C GLY A 369 -10.09 -3.79 -21.69
N ASP A 370 -9.57 -2.56 -21.87
CA ASP A 370 -8.18 -2.32 -22.25
C ASP A 370 -7.20 -2.93 -21.25
N HIS A 371 -6.09 -3.50 -21.75
CA HIS A 371 -5.04 -4.17 -20.97
C HIS A 371 -5.50 -5.39 -20.13
N SER A 372 -6.72 -5.90 -20.32
CA SER A 372 -7.12 -7.18 -19.73
C SER A 372 -6.23 -8.31 -20.27
N ARG A 373 -5.86 -9.24 -19.40
CA ARG A 373 -5.11 -10.45 -19.73
C ARG A 373 -5.87 -11.66 -19.24
N MET A 374 -6.06 -12.64 -20.10
CA MET A 374 -6.66 -13.91 -19.77
C MET A 374 -5.82 -15.03 -20.39
N GLU A 375 -5.37 -15.95 -19.57
CA GLU A 375 -4.69 -17.17 -20.02
C GLU A 375 -5.65 -18.34 -19.81
N MET A 376 -5.87 -19.10 -20.87
CA MET A 376 -6.75 -20.28 -20.84
C MET A 376 -5.90 -21.53 -20.95
N PRO A 377 -6.26 -22.62 -20.24
CA PRO A 377 -5.59 -23.89 -20.40
C PRO A 377 -5.73 -24.39 -21.85
N ASP A 378 -4.72 -25.08 -22.34
CA ASP A 378 -4.80 -25.82 -23.58
C ASP A 378 -5.90 -26.88 -23.47
N GLY A 379 -6.80 -26.96 -24.46
CA GLY A 379 -7.98 -27.81 -24.49
C GLY A 379 -7.68 -29.31 -24.60
#